data_533744c3c5542c6ec9738c193a2add5e
#
_entry.id   533744c3c5542c6ec9738c193a2add5e
#
_cell.length_a   1.000
_cell.length_b   1.000
_cell.length_c   1.000
_cell.angle_alpha   90.00
_cell.angle_beta   90.00
_cell.angle_gamma   90.00
#
_symmetry.space_group_name_H-M   'P 1'
#
loop_
_entity.id
_entity.type
_entity.pdbx_description
1 polymer ?
#
loop_
_entity_poly.entity_id
_entity_poly.type
_entity_poly.pdbx_seq_one_letter_code
_entity_poly.pdbx_strand_id
1 'polypeptide(L)'
;YTWSELHEIVVKAANAFRKVGIKKDDVIAFVLPNCSETAITFLAGAITGIVNPINALLEPKQISHILRETNAKAIVTLSPMLKTEVAQNVHKALETAPNVKTVFEVDLVRYLTPPKSWIASLLRPKVNINHNAKVLKFMDAISSENSTLDFEDHNDDAVCAYFHTGGT
;
A
#
# COMPACT_ATOMS: atom_id res chain seq x y z
N TYR A 1 17.67 -6.14 -4.65
CA TYR A 1 17.02 -7.33 -5.23
C TYR A 1 17.61 -7.62 -6.61
N THR A 2 17.83 -8.90 -6.89
CA THR A 2 17.95 -9.39 -8.26
C THR A 2 16.57 -9.40 -8.93
N TRP A 3 16.53 -9.56 -10.26
CA TRP A 3 15.25 -9.69 -10.97
C TRP A 3 14.40 -10.88 -10.52
N SER A 4 15.05 -12.01 -10.18
CA SER A 4 14.38 -13.20 -9.67
C SER A 4 13.76 -12.95 -8.29
N GLU A 5 14.50 -12.31 -7.38
CA GLU A 5 13.97 -11.95 -6.04
C GLU A 5 12.83 -10.93 -6.14
N LEU A 6 12.94 -9.95 -7.04
CA LEU A 6 11.88 -8.97 -7.27
C LEU A 6 10.63 -9.66 -7.81
N HIS A 7 10.76 -10.55 -8.79
CA HIS A 7 9.64 -11.32 -9.33
C HIS A 7 8.96 -12.13 -8.23
N GLU A 8 9.72 -12.87 -7.44
CA GLU A 8 9.15 -13.68 -6.34
C GLU A 8 8.35 -12.82 -5.34
N ILE A 9 8.91 -11.69 -4.90
CA ILE A 9 8.25 -10.85 -3.89
C ILE A 9 7.04 -10.12 -4.48
N VAL A 10 7.06 -9.76 -5.75
CA VAL A 10 5.90 -9.17 -6.45
C VAL A 10 4.76 -10.17 -6.55
N VAL A 11 5.05 -11.43 -6.89
CA VAL A 11 4.04 -12.50 -6.94
C VAL A 11 3.43 -12.74 -5.56
N LYS A 12 4.25 -12.82 -4.51
CA LYS A 12 3.77 -12.95 -3.13
C LYS A 12 2.88 -11.77 -2.71
N ALA A 13 3.24 -10.55 -3.10
CA ALA A 13 2.43 -9.37 -2.83
C ALA A 13 1.09 -9.39 -3.58
N ALA A 14 1.08 -9.84 -4.84
CA ALA A 14 -0.14 -10.02 -5.63
C ALA A 14 -1.09 -11.04 -4.98
N ASN A 15 -0.56 -12.18 -4.53
CA ASN A 15 -1.33 -13.18 -3.80
C ASN A 15 -1.89 -12.62 -2.46
N ALA A 16 -1.09 -11.83 -1.72
CA ALA A 16 -1.56 -11.18 -0.50
C ALA A 16 -2.70 -10.18 -0.76
N PHE A 17 -2.64 -9.43 -1.85
CA PHE A 17 -3.74 -8.55 -2.27
C PHE A 17 -4.99 -9.35 -2.64
N ARG A 18 -4.83 -10.44 -3.39
CA ARG A 18 -5.94 -11.34 -3.74
C ARG A 18 -6.58 -11.95 -2.50
N LYS A 19 -5.79 -12.37 -1.53
CA LYS A 19 -6.24 -12.98 -0.27
C LYS A 19 -7.11 -12.05 0.59
N VAL A 20 -6.87 -10.74 0.55
CA VAL A 20 -7.74 -9.77 1.23
C VAL A 20 -8.97 -9.38 0.41
N GLY A 21 -9.21 -10.05 -0.72
CA GLY A 21 -10.42 -9.92 -1.52
C GLY A 21 -10.32 -8.95 -2.70
N ILE A 22 -9.14 -8.47 -3.05
CA ILE A 22 -8.95 -7.62 -4.24
C ILE A 22 -9.17 -8.48 -5.50
N LYS A 23 -9.99 -7.98 -6.40
CA LYS A 23 -10.29 -8.59 -7.69
C LYS A 23 -9.71 -7.76 -8.84
N LYS A 24 -9.77 -8.29 -10.05
CA LYS A 24 -9.20 -7.72 -11.28
C LYS A 24 -9.58 -6.25 -11.54
N ASP A 25 -10.82 -5.84 -11.19
CA ASP A 25 -11.29 -4.47 -11.43
C ASP A 25 -11.28 -3.61 -10.16
N ASP A 26 -10.77 -4.14 -9.03
CA ASP A 26 -10.67 -3.41 -7.78
C ASP A 26 -9.40 -2.54 -7.74
N VAL A 27 -9.51 -1.38 -7.11
CA VAL A 27 -8.40 -0.44 -6.99
C VAL A 27 -7.63 -0.65 -5.70
N ILE A 28 -6.30 -0.72 -5.84
CA ILE A 28 -5.32 -0.71 -4.75
C ILE A 28 -4.58 0.62 -4.81
N ALA A 29 -4.85 1.50 -3.86
CA ALA A 29 -4.11 2.74 -3.74
C ALA A 29 -2.80 2.54 -2.98
N PHE A 30 -1.84 3.44 -3.18
CA PHE A 30 -0.70 3.54 -2.27
C PHE A 30 -0.24 4.99 -2.06
N VAL A 31 0.22 5.26 -0.84
CA VAL A 31 0.83 6.52 -0.42
C VAL A 31 2.17 6.19 0.20
N LEU A 32 3.20 6.13 -0.63
CA LEU A 32 4.56 5.72 -0.26
C LEU A 32 5.60 6.67 -0.84
N PRO A 33 6.75 6.88 -0.16
CA PRO A 33 7.91 7.50 -0.77
C PRO A 33 8.59 6.52 -1.74
N ASN A 34 9.63 6.97 -2.44
CA ASN A 34 10.46 6.10 -3.28
C ASN A 34 11.22 5.09 -2.40
N CYS A 35 10.75 3.86 -2.38
CA CYS A 35 11.35 2.72 -1.69
C CYS A 35 11.07 1.42 -2.48
N SER A 36 11.68 0.31 -2.09
CA SER A 36 11.47 -0.98 -2.78
C SER A 36 10.00 -1.41 -2.74
N GLU A 37 9.33 -1.18 -1.63
CA GLU A 37 7.91 -1.55 -1.46
C GLU A 37 6.97 -0.77 -2.38
N THR A 38 7.37 0.43 -2.80
CA THR A 38 6.63 1.21 -3.80
C THR A 38 6.63 0.49 -5.15
N ALA A 39 7.80 0.03 -5.61
CA ALA A 39 7.92 -0.73 -6.86
C ALA A 39 7.17 -2.08 -6.76
N ILE A 40 7.33 -2.79 -5.64
CA ILE A 40 6.63 -4.06 -5.38
C ILE A 40 5.12 -3.85 -5.39
N THR A 41 4.62 -2.81 -4.69
CA THR A 41 3.19 -2.50 -4.64
C THR A 41 2.63 -2.12 -6.00
N PHE A 42 3.38 -1.33 -6.79
CA PHE A 42 2.96 -0.93 -8.12
C PHE A 42 2.81 -2.15 -9.04
N LEU A 43 3.82 -2.99 -9.12
CA LEU A 43 3.82 -4.18 -9.98
C LEU A 43 2.77 -5.21 -9.52
N ALA A 44 2.74 -5.51 -8.21
CA ALA A 44 1.77 -6.45 -7.65
C ALA A 44 0.32 -5.96 -7.79
N GLY A 45 0.10 -4.64 -7.59
CA GLY A 45 -1.21 -4.03 -7.76
C GLY A 45 -1.71 -4.09 -9.19
N ALA A 46 -0.83 -3.83 -10.16
CA ALA A 46 -1.15 -3.92 -11.60
C ALA A 46 -1.43 -5.37 -12.06
N ILE A 47 -0.80 -6.37 -11.42
CA ILE A 47 -1.09 -7.79 -11.67
C ILE A 47 -2.44 -8.20 -11.07
N THR A 48 -2.78 -7.69 -9.88
CA THR A 48 -3.96 -8.14 -9.13
C THR A 48 -5.24 -7.42 -9.54
N GLY A 49 -5.13 -6.12 -9.84
CA GLY A 49 -6.24 -5.22 -10.12
C GLY A 49 -5.76 -3.93 -10.77
N ILE A 50 -6.24 -2.79 -10.27
CA ILE A 50 -5.87 -1.46 -10.76
C ILE A 50 -5.07 -0.75 -9.68
N VAL A 51 -3.82 -0.38 -9.96
CA VAL A 51 -3.00 0.36 -8.99
C VAL A 51 -3.22 1.86 -9.10
N ASN A 52 -3.30 2.55 -7.95
CA ASN A 52 -3.47 4.01 -7.91
C ASN A 52 -2.41 4.67 -7.02
N PRO A 53 -1.32 5.19 -7.61
CA PRO A 53 -0.34 5.99 -6.90
C PRO A 53 -0.94 7.32 -6.43
N ILE A 54 -0.79 7.61 -5.13
CA ILE A 54 -1.23 8.88 -4.53
C ILE A 54 0.00 9.59 -3.99
N ASN A 55 0.13 10.88 -4.29
CA ASN A 55 1.24 11.69 -3.82
C ASN A 55 1.26 11.75 -2.28
N ALA A 56 2.41 11.40 -1.69
CA ALA A 56 2.61 11.36 -0.24
C ALA A 56 2.60 12.75 0.44
N LEU A 57 2.60 13.83 -0.33
CA LEU A 57 2.52 15.21 0.15
C LEU A 57 1.08 15.74 0.25
N LEU A 58 0.09 14.96 -0.18
CA LEU A 58 -1.31 15.37 -0.13
C LEU A 58 -1.86 15.35 1.29
N GLU A 59 -2.81 16.26 1.54
CA GLU A 59 -3.53 16.34 2.79
C GLU A 59 -4.61 15.25 2.91
N PRO A 60 -5.07 14.91 4.14
CA PRO A 60 -6.07 13.88 4.37
C PRO A 60 -7.34 14.00 3.52
N LYS A 61 -7.84 15.21 3.33
CA LYS A 61 -9.04 15.47 2.52
C LYS A 61 -8.87 15.10 1.05
N GLN A 62 -7.68 15.41 0.49
CA GLN A 62 -7.35 15.11 -0.90
C GLN A 62 -7.17 13.59 -1.08
N ILE A 63 -6.44 12.94 -0.16
CA ILE A 63 -6.28 11.48 -0.16
C ILE A 63 -7.65 10.80 -0.07
N SER A 64 -8.51 11.21 0.86
CA SER A 64 -9.85 10.67 1.01
C SER A 64 -10.72 10.84 -0.24
N HIS A 65 -10.61 12.00 -0.91
CA HIS A 65 -11.34 12.26 -2.15
C HIS A 65 -10.93 11.26 -3.24
N ILE A 66 -9.62 11.09 -3.47
CA ILE A 66 -9.07 10.14 -4.45
C ILE A 66 -9.52 8.70 -4.13
N LEU A 67 -9.41 8.28 -2.87
CA LEU A 67 -9.82 6.93 -2.44
C LEU A 67 -11.29 6.64 -2.72
N ARG A 68 -12.16 7.63 -2.55
CA ARG A 68 -13.61 7.50 -2.84
C ARG A 68 -13.89 7.53 -4.33
N GLU A 69 -13.28 8.45 -5.05
CA GLU A 69 -13.43 8.60 -6.50
C GLU A 69 -13.03 7.32 -7.25
N THR A 70 -11.89 6.74 -6.89
CA THR A 70 -11.40 5.50 -7.47
C THR A 70 -12.05 4.25 -6.87
N ASN A 71 -12.88 4.39 -5.84
CA ASN A 71 -13.46 3.29 -5.06
C ASN A 71 -12.41 2.28 -4.57
N ALA A 72 -11.25 2.78 -4.15
CA ALA A 72 -10.15 1.93 -3.68
C ALA A 72 -10.59 0.98 -2.56
N LYS A 73 -10.22 -0.30 -2.66
CA LYS A 73 -10.56 -1.35 -1.69
C LYS A 73 -9.46 -1.59 -0.68
N ALA A 74 -8.22 -1.35 -1.08
CA ALA A 74 -7.05 -1.44 -0.21
C ALA A 74 -6.14 -0.24 -0.41
N ILE A 75 -5.32 0.04 0.61
CA ILE A 75 -4.27 1.05 0.54
C ILE A 75 -2.99 0.52 1.17
N VAL A 76 -1.86 0.82 0.52
CA VAL A 76 -0.52 0.59 1.08
C VAL A 76 0.08 1.92 1.50
N THR A 77 0.54 2.03 2.74
CA THR A 77 1.10 3.26 3.30
C THR A 77 2.26 2.98 4.24
N LEU A 78 2.90 4.02 4.76
CA LEU A 78 3.92 3.86 5.78
C LEU A 78 3.32 3.48 7.14
N SER A 79 4.02 2.63 7.89
CA SER A 79 3.83 2.58 9.34
C SER A 79 4.20 3.94 9.97
N PRO A 80 3.57 4.32 11.09
CA PRO A 80 3.92 5.55 11.78
C PRO A 80 5.42 5.63 12.07
N MET A 81 6.06 6.73 11.69
CA MET A 81 7.49 6.95 11.90
C MET A 81 7.82 8.43 12.09
N LEU A 82 8.96 8.72 12.71
CA LEU A 82 9.42 10.10 12.90
C LEU A 82 9.69 10.80 11.56
N LYS A 83 9.54 12.10 11.54
CA LYS A 83 9.85 13.01 10.42
C LYS A 83 8.94 12.87 9.19
N THR A 84 7.82 12.19 9.30
CA THR A 84 6.80 12.15 8.25
C THR A 84 5.41 12.00 8.84
N GLU A 85 4.42 12.62 8.21
CA GLU A 85 3.01 12.56 8.60
C GLU A 85 2.19 11.65 7.66
N VAL A 86 2.84 10.92 6.76
CA VAL A 86 2.16 10.08 5.76
C VAL A 86 1.17 9.12 6.41
N ALA A 87 1.59 8.38 7.43
CA ALA A 87 0.72 7.44 8.14
C ALA A 87 -0.48 8.17 8.78
N GLN A 88 -0.23 9.29 9.49
CA GLN A 88 -1.26 10.11 10.12
C GLN A 88 -2.28 10.62 9.09
N ASN A 89 -1.79 11.15 7.97
CA ASN A 89 -2.63 11.70 6.91
C ASN A 89 -3.50 10.61 6.27
N VAL A 90 -2.93 9.42 6.02
CA VAL A 90 -3.69 8.30 5.45
C VAL A 90 -4.73 7.79 6.44
N HIS A 91 -4.38 7.52 7.71
CA HIS A 91 -5.36 7.07 8.70
C HIS A 91 -6.48 8.09 8.92
N LYS A 92 -6.15 9.39 8.89
CA LYS A 92 -7.15 10.46 8.94
C LYS A 92 -8.05 10.49 7.70
N ALA A 93 -7.49 10.27 6.51
CA ALA A 93 -8.26 10.18 5.26
C ALA A 93 -9.27 9.03 5.29
N LEU A 94 -8.90 7.90 5.89
CA LEU A 94 -9.73 6.71 5.99
C LEU A 94 -10.97 6.87 6.86
N GLU A 95 -11.00 7.86 7.77
CA GLU A 95 -12.21 8.18 8.55
C GLU A 95 -13.41 8.53 7.64
N THR A 96 -13.13 9.06 6.44
CA THR A 96 -14.15 9.46 5.46
C THR A 96 -14.06 8.70 4.14
N ALA A 97 -13.30 7.59 4.08
CA ALA A 97 -13.20 6.70 2.93
C ALA A 97 -13.57 5.24 3.31
N PRO A 98 -14.85 4.94 3.64
CA PRO A 98 -15.27 3.65 4.16
C PRO A 98 -15.23 2.49 3.15
N ASN A 99 -14.99 2.81 1.87
CA ASN A 99 -14.78 1.84 0.78
C ASN A 99 -13.48 1.06 0.95
N VAL A 100 -12.44 1.65 1.57
CA VAL A 100 -11.18 0.97 1.88
C VAL A 100 -11.40 -0.02 3.02
N LYS A 101 -11.09 -1.30 2.78
CA LYS A 101 -11.28 -2.38 3.75
C LYS A 101 -9.98 -2.86 4.37
N THR A 102 -8.84 -2.64 3.70
CA THR A 102 -7.53 -3.12 4.17
C THR A 102 -6.48 -2.03 4.00
N VAL A 103 -5.67 -1.86 5.04
CA VAL A 103 -4.47 -1.02 5.05
C VAL A 103 -3.26 -1.93 5.22
N PHE A 104 -2.30 -1.83 4.33
CA PHE A 104 -1.01 -2.46 4.46
C PHE A 104 0.02 -1.41 4.88
N GLU A 105 0.65 -1.62 6.02
CA GLU A 105 1.68 -0.72 6.54
C GLU A 105 3.08 -1.23 6.20
N VAL A 106 3.87 -0.37 5.56
CA VAL A 106 5.29 -0.57 5.25
C VAL A 106 6.15 0.04 6.34
N ASP A 107 6.99 -0.77 6.97
CA ASP A 107 7.90 -0.32 8.03
C ASP A 107 9.31 -0.08 7.46
N LEU A 108 9.67 1.19 7.23
CA LEU A 108 10.99 1.58 6.73
C LEU A 108 12.09 1.51 7.82
N VAL A 109 11.75 1.33 9.09
CA VAL A 109 12.74 1.11 10.16
C VAL A 109 13.60 -0.13 9.89
N ARG A 110 13.07 -1.10 9.15
CA ARG A 110 13.82 -2.30 8.71
C ARG A 110 15.10 -2.01 7.92
N TYR A 111 15.21 -0.83 7.30
CA TYR A 111 16.40 -0.40 6.57
C TYR A 111 17.45 0.29 7.44
N LEU A 112 17.13 0.53 8.71
CA LEU A 112 18.07 1.14 9.66
C LEU A 112 18.89 0.07 10.38
N THR A 113 20.18 0.34 10.55
CA THR A 113 21.05 -0.49 11.39
C THR A 113 20.97 -0.08 12.86
N PRO A 114 21.21 -1.01 13.82
CA PRO A 114 21.37 -0.64 15.22
C PRO A 114 22.53 0.36 15.44
N PRO A 115 22.40 1.33 16.40
CA PRO A 115 21.28 1.50 17.34
C PRO A 115 20.10 2.31 16.77
N LYS A 116 20.22 2.87 15.54
CA LYS A 116 19.19 3.76 14.95
C LYS A 116 17.82 3.07 14.83
N SER A 117 17.78 1.79 14.47
CA SER A 117 16.54 1.02 14.37
C SER A 117 15.82 0.91 15.71
N TRP A 118 16.55 0.67 16.81
CA TRP A 118 15.98 0.59 18.16
C TRP A 118 15.40 1.93 18.61
N ILE A 119 16.15 3.01 18.41
CA ILE A 119 15.70 4.37 18.74
C ILE A 119 14.46 4.75 17.93
N ALA A 120 14.47 4.48 16.62
CA ALA A 120 13.33 4.77 15.74
C ALA A 120 12.08 3.97 16.14
N SER A 121 12.24 2.71 16.54
CA SER A 121 11.13 1.87 17.03
C SER A 121 10.58 2.39 18.36
N LEU A 122 11.45 2.81 19.30
CA LEU A 122 11.05 3.33 20.61
C LEU A 122 10.31 4.67 20.50
N LEU A 123 10.75 5.52 19.58
CA LEU A 123 10.18 6.86 19.36
C LEU A 123 9.05 6.89 18.34
N ARG A 124 8.48 5.74 17.97
CA ARG A 124 7.40 5.65 16.99
C ARG A 124 6.17 6.44 17.46
N PRO A 125 5.67 7.40 16.66
CA PRO A 125 4.49 8.18 17.04
C PRO A 125 3.25 7.28 17.06
N LYS A 126 2.33 7.56 17.98
CA LYS A 126 1.01 6.92 18.00
C LYS A 126 0.12 7.62 16.98
N VAL A 127 -0.62 6.84 16.23
CA VAL A 127 -1.65 7.31 15.31
C VAL A 127 -3.01 6.86 15.82
N ASN A 128 -3.97 7.77 15.84
CA ASN A 128 -5.34 7.42 16.16
C ASN A 128 -5.99 6.73 14.95
N ILE A 129 -6.49 5.52 15.18
CA ILE A 129 -7.18 4.74 14.15
C ILE A 129 -8.69 4.83 14.43
N ASN A 130 -9.38 5.69 13.69
CA ASN A 130 -10.83 5.92 13.80
C ASN A 130 -11.57 5.46 12.54
N HIS A 131 -11.13 4.34 11.95
CA HIS A 131 -11.74 3.73 10.77
C HIS A 131 -11.85 2.22 10.95
N ASN A 132 -12.69 1.57 10.12
CA ASN A 132 -12.98 0.14 10.21
C ASN A 132 -12.10 -0.74 9.29
N ALA A 133 -11.15 -0.16 8.56
CA ALA A 133 -10.25 -0.94 7.71
C ALA A 133 -9.30 -1.78 8.56
N LYS A 134 -9.08 -3.05 8.15
CA LYS A 134 -8.12 -3.95 8.78
C LYS A 134 -6.70 -3.49 8.49
N VAL A 135 -5.90 -3.27 9.52
CA VAL A 135 -4.49 -2.88 9.37
C VAL A 135 -3.60 -4.12 9.42
N LEU A 136 -2.74 -4.30 8.42
CA LEU A 136 -1.80 -5.41 8.28
C LEU A 136 -0.40 -4.86 8.06
N LYS A 137 0.62 -5.52 8.58
CA LYS A 137 2.01 -5.24 8.21
C LYS A 137 2.29 -5.82 6.83
N PHE A 138 2.79 -4.99 5.91
CA PHE A 138 3.00 -5.38 4.51
C PHE A 138 3.89 -6.62 4.37
N MET A 139 5.07 -6.61 5.01
CA MET A 139 6.01 -7.74 4.92
C MET A 139 5.47 -9.02 5.56
N ASP A 140 4.72 -8.91 6.66
CA ASP A 140 4.13 -10.10 7.32
C ASP A 140 3.04 -10.71 6.42
N ALA A 141 2.23 -9.84 5.77
CA ALA A 141 1.17 -10.31 4.87
C ALA A 141 1.71 -11.05 3.64
N ILE A 142 2.84 -10.60 3.09
CA ILE A 142 3.41 -11.21 1.88
C ILE A 142 4.33 -12.39 2.17
N SER A 143 4.94 -12.47 3.36
CA SER A 143 5.95 -13.49 3.68
C SER A 143 5.40 -14.91 3.69
N SER A 144 4.11 -15.09 3.95
CA SER A 144 3.43 -16.38 4.01
C SER A 144 2.82 -16.83 2.68
N GLU A 145 2.89 -15.99 1.64
CA GLU A 145 2.25 -16.29 0.36
C GLU A 145 3.17 -17.09 -0.57
N ASN A 146 2.55 -17.78 -1.54
CA ASN A 146 3.25 -18.55 -2.55
C ASN A 146 4.06 -17.65 -3.51
N SER A 147 5.13 -18.18 -4.08
CA SER A 147 5.94 -17.54 -5.13
C SER A 147 5.42 -17.82 -6.55
N THR A 148 4.29 -18.50 -6.68
CA THR A 148 3.51 -18.66 -7.91
C THR A 148 2.17 -17.98 -7.74
N LEU A 149 1.61 -17.39 -8.80
CA LEU A 149 0.28 -16.76 -8.73
C LEU A 149 -0.78 -17.80 -8.41
N ASP A 150 -1.64 -17.47 -7.45
CA ASP A 150 -2.77 -18.30 -7.03
C ASP A 150 -4.05 -18.00 -7.85
N PHE A 151 -3.95 -17.21 -8.92
CA PHE A 151 -5.07 -16.79 -9.76
C PHE A 151 -4.64 -16.59 -11.23
N GLU A 152 -5.60 -16.77 -12.15
CA GLU A 152 -5.45 -16.62 -13.60
C GLU A 152 -6.65 -15.84 -14.14
N ASP A 153 -6.65 -14.52 -14.01
CA ASP A 153 -7.72 -13.68 -14.55
C ASP A 153 -7.16 -12.48 -15.35
N HIS A 154 -6.06 -12.71 -16.05
CA HIS A 154 -5.41 -11.70 -16.87
C HIS A 154 -6.22 -11.37 -18.14
N ASN A 155 -6.18 -10.09 -18.51
CA ASN A 155 -6.69 -9.58 -19.76
C ASN A 155 -5.69 -8.56 -20.30
N ASP A 156 -5.17 -8.76 -21.49
CA ASP A 156 -4.15 -7.91 -22.11
C ASP A 156 -4.60 -6.45 -22.30
N ASP A 157 -5.91 -6.21 -22.43
CA ASP A 157 -6.51 -4.88 -22.58
C ASP A 157 -7.02 -4.28 -21.26
N ALA A 158 -6.68 -4.88 -20.10
CA ALA A 158 -7.16 -4.39 -18.82
C ALA A 158 -6.49 -3.06 -18.43
N VAL A 159 -7.25 -2.16 -17.80
CA VAL A 159 -6.69 -1.00 -17.11
C VAL A 159 -5.86 -1.48 -15.93
N CYS A 160 -4.57 -1.16 -15.90
CA CYS A 160 -3.67 -1.60 -14.84
C CYS A 160 -3.35 -0.49 -13.81
N ALA A 161 -3.56 0.78 -14.17
CA ALA A 161 -3.25 1.89 -13.27
C ALA A 161 -4.13 3.12 -13.53
N TYR A 162 -4.45 3.84 -12.45
CA TYR A 162 -5.00 5.20 -12.48
C TYR A 162 -3.96 6.20 -11.99
N PHE A 163 -3.78 7.30 -12.70
CA PHE A 163 -2.91 8.40 -12.29
C PHE A 163 -3.71 9.69 -12.20
N HIS A 164 -3.54 10.40 -11.08
CA HIS A 164 -4.07 11.75 -10.92
C HIS A 164 -3.03 12.74 -11.41
N THR A 165 -3.35 13.45 -12.47
CA THR A 165 -2.53 14.58 -12.93
C THR A 165 -2.85 15.80 -12.07
N GLY A 166 -1.82 16.58 -11.71
CA GLY A 166 -2.01 17.88 -11.08
C GLY A 166 -2.64 18.83 -12.09
N GLY A 167 -3.91 18.61 -12.38
CA GLY A 167 -4.69 19.44 -13.29
C GLY A 167 -5.06 20.75 -12.67
N THR A 168 -5.08 21.74 -13.47
CA THR A 168 -5.56 23.12 -13.27
C THR A 168 -7.00 23.17 -12.77
#